data_87810d0d552c947b7821e436d4a0c4f5
#
_entry.id   87810d0d552c947b7821e436d4a0c4f5
#
_cell.length_a   1.000
_cell.length_b   1.000
_cell.length_c   1.000
_cell.angle_alpha   90.00
_cell.angle_beta   90.00
_cell.angle_gamma   90.00
#
_symmetry.space_group_name_H-M   'P 1'
#
loop_
_entity.id
_entity.type
_entity.pdbx_description
1 polymer ?
#
loop_
_entity_poly.entity_id
_entity_poly.type
_entity_poly.pdbx_seq_one_letter_code
_entity_poly.pdbx_strand_id
1 'polypeptide(L)'
;IEALRDAEDSLSELKDLRLVYDDQGHPIMSSGNFAVVFKMQAPTGEYHALKCFLRDQEERSERYRMIAEELQYVQSTYLVKFRYLESELFVDVPNTEGEEYPVLLMDWVDGIPLDRYLKTIINDDYEKDLLAYHFSLLARWLVTQPFAHGDLKPDNICVRDDGSLVLLDYDGMYVPALSGRKPLEQGSPHYRHPLRSTLPFDEHIDDYSLSLILLSLRAIALDETLYVRYSSHEYLLLSEQDQLNPYTSPVFKELNRLVLSLDFIDSYHTYLKSLQDTTYYLEARRLQLLDPISMYRRAAEMGDPQGKVRLEGTFFYEQGGLTKDEAKAAERYRKAAEAGNATAMCNLGYAYEYGQGGLTKDEAKAVEWYQKAAEAGNATAMHNLGLCYEHGKGGLTKDEAKAVEWYQKAAEAGEAKAMNNLGLCYEH
;
A
#
# COMPACT_ATOMS: atom_id res chain seq x y z
N ILE A 1 24.25 12.41 -14.26
CA ILE A 1 25.03 11.40 -13.49
C ILE A 1 26.37 11.98 -13.06
N GLU A 2 27.14 12.63 -13.96
CA GLU A 2 28.43 13.23 -13.59
C GLU A 2 28.28 14.27 -12.50
N ALA A 3 27.33 15.18 -12.61
CA ALA A 3 27.02 16.17 -11.57
C ALA A 3 26.75 15.54 -10.19
N LEU A 4 25.99 14.44 -10.14
CA LEU A 4 25.67 13.78 -8.87
C LEU A 4 26.80 12.88 -8.30
N ARG A 5 27.85 12.59 -9.07
CA ARG A 5 29.05 11.93 -8.52
C ARG A 5 29.82 12.85 -7.59
N ASP A 6 29.71 14.15 -7.84
CA ASP A 6 30.29 15.21 -7.01
C ASP A 6 29.16 16.06 -6.43
N ALA A 7 28.35 15.43 -5.56
CA ALA A 7 27.16 16.04 -4.99
C ALA A 7 27.50 17.29 -4.15
N GLU A 8 28.70 17.36 -3.56
CA GLU A 8 29.16 18.49 -2.77
C GLU A 8 29.28 19.77 -3.60
N ASP A 9 29.68 19.64 -4.88
CA ASP A 9 29.81 20.77 -5.80
C ASP A 9 28.56 21.05 -6.63
N SER A 10 27.67 20.04 -6.77
CA SER A 10 26.51 20.11 -7.69
C SER A 10 25.17 20.25 -6.98
N LEU A 11 25.08 20.03 -5.68
CA LEU A 11 23.85 20.19 -4.90
C LEU A 11 24.01 21.30 -3.86
N SER A 12 22.98 22.10 -3.68
CA SER A 12 22.99 23.25 -2.75
C SER A 12 22.69 22.83 -1.32
N GLU A 13 21.42 22.41 -1.04
CA GLU A 13 21.00 21.96 0.27
C GLU A 13 21.36 20.50 0.56
N LEU A 14 21.39 19.66 -0.48
CA LEU A 14 21.53 18.22 -0.41
C LEU A 14 22.97 17.73 -0.65
N LYS A 15 23.97 18.61 -0.53
CA LYS A 15 25.39 18.35 -0.80
C LYS A 15 26.00 17.18 -0.03
N ASP A 16 25.41 16.81 1.10
CA ASP A 16 25.88 15.69 1.92
C ASP A 16 25.32 14.33 1.46
N LEU A 17 24.38 14.30 0.52
CA LEU A 17 23.88 13.04 -0.07
C LEU A 17 24.93 12.42 -0.96
N ARG A 18 24.96 11.09 -1.02
CA ARG A 18 25.86 10.32 -1.87
C ARG A 18 25.06 9.32 -2.72
N LEU A 19 25.46 9.15 -3.97
CA LEU A 19 24.90 8.12 -4.85
C LEU A 19 25.12 6.72 -4.27
N VAL A 20 24.11 5.89 -4.36
CA VAL A 20 24.19 4.47 -4.01
C VAL A 20 24.48 3.67 -5.27
N TYR A 21 25.41 2.73 -5.18
CA TYR A 21 25.86 1.90 -6.31
C TYR A 21 25.46 0.44 -6.07
N ASP A 22 25.20 -0.25 -7.17
CA ASP A 22 25.01 -1.70 -7.18
C ASP A 22 26.37 -2.46 -7.04
N ASP A 23 26.30 -3.78 -6.96
CA ASP A 23 27.49 -4.65 -6.83
C ASP A 23 28.43 -4.58 -8.05
N GLN A 24 27.98 -4.01 -9.17
CA GLN A 24 28.75 -3.81 -10.40
C GLN A 24 29.36 -2.39 -10.50
N GLY A 25 29.06 -1.53 -9.53
CA GLY A 25 29.55 -0.15 -9.48
C GLY A 25 28.75 0.81 -10.35
N HIS A 26 27.52 0.46 -10.74
CA HIS A 26 26.60 1.37 -11.41
C HIS A 26 25.70 2.06 -10.40
N PRO A 27 25.38 3.37 -10.58
CA PRO A 27 24.41 4.05 -9.74
C PRO A 27 23.07 3.34 -9.79
N ILE A 28 22.44 3.13 -8.63
CA ILE A 28 21.08 2.63 -8.55
C ILE A 28 20.15 3.75 -9.00
N MET A 29 19.54 3.58 -10.17
CA MET A 29 18.70 4.59 -10.79
C MET A 29 17.58 3.97 -11.62
N SER A 30 16.52 4.74 -11.80
CA SER A 30 15.42 4.46 -12.73
C SER A 30 15.24 5.68 -13.65
N SER A 31 15.06 5.45 -14.95
CA SER A 31 14.86 6.52 -15.93
C SER A 31 13.52 6.39 -16.62
N GLY A 32 12.76 7.47 -16.64
CA GLY A 32 11.55 7.64 -17.42
C GLY A 32 11.72 8.64 -18.56
N ASN A 33 10.63 8.99 -19.21
CA ASN A 33 10.63 9.93 -20.35
C ASN A 33 10.98 11.38 -19.94
N PHE A 34 10.73 11.75 -18.69
CA PHE A 34 10.79 13.14 -18.21
C PHE A 34 11.77 13.35 -17.05
N ALA A 35 12.13 12.28 -16.35
CA ALA A 35 12.98 12.36 -15.19
C ALA A 35 13.83 11.11 -15.01
N VAL A 36 14.91 11.26 -14.25
CA VAL A 36 15.72 10.17 -13.71
C VAL A 36 15.64 10.22 -12.19
N VAL A 37 15.44 9.08 -11.56
CA VAL A 37 15.39 8.93 -10.11
C VAL A 37 16.62 8.17 -9.65
N PHE A 38 17.38 8.75 -8.74
CA PHE A 38 18.59 8.15 -8.17
C PHE A 38 18.35 7.75 -6.72
N LYS A 39 18.90 6.59 -6.33
CA LYS A 39 18.99 6.23 -4.90
C LYS A 39 20.17 6.97 -4.29
N MET A 40 19.89 7.75 -3.26
CA MET A 40 20.89 8.54 -2.52
C MET A 40 20.94 8.07 -1.08
N GLN A 41 22.10 8.22 -0.44
CA GLN A 41 22.28 7.93 0.99
C GLN A 41 22.70 9.19 1.73
N ALA A 42 22.00 9.48 2.83
CA ALA A 42 22.35 10.54 3.75
C ALA A 42 23.47 10.12 4.71
N PRO A 43 24.19 11.07 5.34
CA PRO A 43 25.21 10.76 6.36
C PRO A 43 24.65 9.99 7.58
N THR A 44 23.35 10.09 7.83
CA THR A 44 22.63 9.33 8.85
C THR A 44 22.49 7.84 8.52
N GLY A 45 22.76 7.45 7.27
CA GLY A 45 22.54 6.11 6.74
C GLY A 45 21.20 5.89 6.07
N GLU A 46 20.28 6.86 6.18
CA GLU A 46 18.96 6.81 5.54
C GLU A 46 19.07 6.91 4.02
N TYR A 47 18.13 6.27 3.32
CA TYR A 47 18.05 6.30 1.86
C TYR A 47 16.95 7.23 1.38
N HIS A 48 17.26 7.96 0.30
CA HIS A 48 16.33 8.87 -0.38
C HIS A 48 16.30 8.58 -1.87
N ALA A 49 15.21 8.96 -2.51
CA ALA A 49 15.07 9.01 -3.95
C ALA A 49 15.20 10.47 -4.41
N LEU A 50 16.17 10.77 -5.25
CA LEU A 50 16.35 12.08 -5.86
C LEU A 50 15.86 12.02 -7.30
N LYS A 51 14.70 12.66 -7.59
CA LYS A 51 14.14 12.76 -8.94
C LYS A 51 14.63 14.04 -9.59
N CYS A 52 15.42 13.89 -10.67
CA CYS A 52 15.95 14.97 -11.46
C CYS A 52 15.21 15.05 -12.80
N PHE A 53 14.77 16.23 -13.20
CA PHE A 53 14.03 16.44 -14.44
C PHE A 53 14.98 16.55 -15.64
N LEU A 54 14.65 15.85 -16.74
CA LEU A 54 15.50 15.82 -17.95
C LEU A 54 15.32 17.05 -18.85
N ARG A 55 14.29 17.84 -18.64
CA ARG A 55 13.98 19.05 -19.42
C ARG A 55 13.35 20.06 -18.50
N ASP A 56 13.66 21.33 -18.73
CA ASP A 56 12.93 22.42 -18.10
C ASP A 56 11.48 22.43 -18.61
N GLN A 57 10.54 22.34 -17.68
CA GLN A 57 9.09 22.42 -17.92
C GLN A 57 8.49 23.25 -16.78
N GLU A 58 8.48 24.57 -16.92
CA GLU A 58 7.94 25.51 -15.93
C GLU A 58 6.57 25.05 -15.38
N GLU A 59 5.66 24.60 -16.28
CA GLU A 59 4.35 24.12 -15.85
C GLU A 59 4.42 22.87 -14.96
N ARG A 60 5.34 21.96 -15.23
CA ARG A 60 5.52 20.74 -14.43
C ARG A 60 6.14 21.08 -13.05
N SER A 61 7.13 21.97 -13.05
CA SER A 61 7.76 22.46 -11.82
C SER A 61 6.77 23.17 -10.91
N GLU A 62 5.94 24.05 -11.47
CA GLU A 62 4.87 24.74 -10.74
C GLU A 62 3.88 23.74 -10.11
N ARG A 63 3.48 22.70 -10.86
CA ARG A 63 2.56 21.67 -10.35
C ARG A 63 3.18 20.88 -9.21
N TYR A 64 4.43 20.46 -9.33
CA TYR A 64 5.11 19.75 -8.24
C TYR A 64 5.22 20.58 -6.97
N ARG A 65 5.46 21.89 -7.12
CA ARG A 65 5.44 22.79 -5.97
C ARG A 65 4.06 22.81 -5.31
N MET A 66 2.98 22.96 -6.09
CA MET A 66 1.61 22.93 -5.57
C MET A 66 1.27 21.60 -4.89
N ILE A 67 1.66 20.47 -5.52
CA ILE A 67 1.44 19.13 -4.94
C ILE A 67 2.22 18.98 -3.62
N ALA A 68 3.48 19.43 -3.57
CA ALA A 68 4.30 19.37 -2.36
C ALA A 68 3.70 20.22 -1.22
N GLU A 69 3.22 21.43 -1.52
CA GLU A 69 2.56 22.32 -0.57
C GLU A 69 1.28 21.71 0.01
N GLU A 70 0.47 21.02 -0.79
CA GLU A 70 -0.76 20.37 -0.34
C GLU A 70 -0.47 19.10 0.47
N LEU A 71 0.44 18.25 -0.01
CA LEU A 71 0.70 16.96 0.61
C LEU A 71 1.56 17.03 1.88
N GLN A 72 2.26 18.14 2.14
CA GLN A 72 3.09 18.27 3.35
C GLN A 72 2.31 18.09 4.66
N TYR A 73 0.99 18.33 4.64
CA TYR A 73 0.12 18.19 5.80
C TYR A 73 -0.60 16.85 5.85
N VAL A 74 -0.49 16.02 4.79
CA VAL A 74 -1.15 14.72 4.72
C VAL A 74 -0.31 13.67 5.44
N GLN A 75 -0.81 13.17 6.57
CA GLN A 75 -0.20 12.04 7.27
C GLN A 75 -0.80 10.74 6.75
N SER A 76 -0.03 9.97 6.01
CA SER A 76 -0.48 8.70 5.46
C SER A 76 0.70 7.76 5.24
N THR A 77 0.48 6.46 5.47
CA THR A 77 1.43 5.41 5.11
C THR A 77 1.37 5.04 3.62
N TYR A 78 0.33 5.50 2.91
CA TYR A 78 0.16 5.26 1.48
C TYR A 78 0.91 6.26 0.59
N LEU A 79 1.41 7.35 1.15
CA LEU A 79 2.17 8.36 0.40
C LEU A 79 3.63 8.37 0.83
N VAL A 80 4.50 8.64 -0.14
CA VAL A 80 5.90 8.97 0.11
C VAL A 80 5.99 10.45 0.44
N LYS A 81 6.68 10.78 1.53
CA LYS A 81 7.00 12.18 1.81
C LYS A 81 8.00 12.69 0.78
N PHE A 82 7.78 13.89 0.28
CA PHE A 82 8.71 14.51 -0.64
C PHE A 82 8.83 16.03 -0.43
N ARG A 83 9.94 16.57 -0.87
CA ARG A 83 10.23 18.01 -0.89
C ARG A 83 10.57 18.41 -2.33
N TYR A 84 9.95 19.48 -2.80
CA TYR A 84 10.34 20.14 -4.03
C TYR A 84 11.39 21.20 -3.71
N LEU A 85 12.53 21.15 -4.41
CA LEU A 85 13.64 22.09 -4.27
C LEU A 85 13.87 22.75 -5.64
N GLU A 86 13.69 24.06 -5.70
CA GLU A 86 13.55 24.80 -6.97
C GLU A 86 14.89 25.00 -7.70
N SER A 87 15.97 25.26 -6.96
CA SER A 87 17.31 25.56 -7.51
C SER A 87 18.36 24.71 -6.78
N GLU A 88 18.27 23.40 -6.92
CA GLU A 88 19.05 22.46 -6.13
C GLU A 88 20.20 21.82 -6.86
N LEU A 89 19.99 21.43 -8.15
CA LEU A 89 20.97 20.73 -8.93
C LEU A 89 21.63 21.67 -9.93
N PHE A 90 22.90 22.00 -9.71
CA PHE A 90 23.74 22.73 -10.65
C PHE A 90 24.36 21.78 -11.66
N VAL A 91 24.21 22.08 -12.94
CA VAL A 91 24.83 21.32 -14.04
C VAL A 91 25.68 22.26 -14.87
N ASP A 92 26.99 22.01 -14.86
CA ASP A 92 27.92 22.70 -15.74
C ASP A 92 27.89 22.08 -17.14
N VAL A 93 27.48 22.88 -18.12
CA VAL A 93 27.41 22.46 -19.51
C VAL A 93 28.52 23.16 -20.26
N PRO A 94 29.43 22.43 -20.97
CA PRO A 94 30.52 23.03 -21.72
C PRO A 94 30.02 24.12 -22.71
N ASN A 95 30.58 25.33 -22.60
CA ASN A 95 30.28 26.53 -23.40
C ASN A 95 28.98 27.26 -23.07
N THR A 96 28.39 27.01 -21.92
CA THR A 96 27.27 27.81 -21.36
C THR A 96 27.62 28.28 -19.94
N GLU A 97 26.92 29.29 -19.42
CA GLU A 97 26.88 29.52 -17.98
C GLU A 97 26.06 28.35 -17.39
N GLY A 98 26.60 27.68 -16.36
CA GLY A 98 25.94 26.52 -15.74
C GLY A 98 24.52 26.88 -15.30
N GLU A 99 23.60 25.93 -15.35
CA GLU A 99 22.19 26.12 -15.03
C GLU A 99 21.81 25.34 -13.76
N GLU A 100 20.92 25.95 -12.97
CA GLU A 100 20.30 25.32 -11.79
C GLU A 100 18.99 24.65 -12.19
N TYR A 101 18.79 23.45 -11.71
CA TYR A 101 17.58 22.65 -12.00
C TYR A 101 16.85 22.27 -10.72
N PRO A 102 15.52 22.21 -10.77
CA PRO A 102 14.73 21.72 -9.68
C PRO A 102 14.85 20.20 -9.52
N VAL A 103 14.70 19.74 -8.29
CA VAL A 103 14.67 18.31 -7.94
C VAL A 103 13.53 18.02 -6.96
N LEU A 104 13.14 16.73 -6.93
CA LEU A 104 12.32 16.19 -5.83
C LEU A 104 13.17 15.28 -4.97
N LEU A 105 13.23 15.55 -3.69
CA LEU A 105 13.77 14.64 -2.69
C LEU A 105 12.61 13.89 -2.07
N MET A 106 12.63 12.56 -2.13
CA MET A 106 11.61 11.67 -1.59
C MET A 106 12.24 10.66 -0.63
N ASP A 107 11.48 10.13 0.31
CA ASP A 107 11.91 8.97 1.07
C ASP A 107 12.06 7.78 0.11
N TRP A 108 13.13 6.99 0.28
CA TRP A 108 13.29 5.77 -0.49
C TRP A 108 12.33 4.70 0.02
N VAL A 109 11.61 4.06 -0.89
CA VAL A 109 10.70 2.96 -0.56
C VAL A 109 11.35 1.64 -0.98
N ASP A 110 11.65 0.79 0.00
CA ASP A 110 12.02 -0.59 -0.27
C ASP A 110 10.75 -1.42 -0.48
N GLY A 111 10.72 -2.12 -1.61
CA GLY A 111 9.56 -2.91 -2.03
C GLY A 111 9.60 -3.16 -3.54
N ILE A 112 8.57 -3.82 -4.04
CA ILE A 112 8.45 -4.14 -5.46
C ILE A 112 7.10 -3.69 -6.01
N PRO A 113 6.98 -3.34 -7.29
CA PRO A 113 5.71 -3.00 -7.93
C PRO A 113 4.66 -4.10 -7.78
N LEU A 114 3.39 -3.69 -7.67
CA LEU A 114 2.27 -4.58 -7.38
C LEU A 114 2.13 -5.72 -8.41
N ASP A 115 2.35 -5.46 -9.69
CA ASP A 115 2.31 -6.46 -10.76
C ASP A 115 3.38 -7.54 -10.56
N ARG A 116 4.59 -7.14 -10.18
CA ARG A 116 5.70 -8.04 -9.89
C ARG A 116 5.46 -8.82 -8.60
N TYR A 117 4.94 -8.16 -7.56
CA TYR A 117 4.58 -8.83 -6.31
C TYR A 117 3.50 -9.88 -6.55
N LEU A 118 2.42 -9.55 -7.27
CA LEU A 118 1.36 -10.48 -7.63
C LEU A 118 1.91 -11.74 -8.32
N LYS A 119 2.89 -11.59 -9.21
CA LYS A 119 3.54 -12.71 -9.87
C LYS A 119 4.27 -13.66 -8.90
N THR A 120 4.84 -13.12 -7.81
CA THR A 120 5.53 -13.95 -6.80
C THR A 120 4.56 -14.75 -5.93
N ILE A 121 3.34 -14.27 -5.76
CA ILE A 121 2.31 -14.87 -4.89
C ILE A 121 1.19 -15.57 -5.67
N ILE A 122 1.32 -15.73 -6.99
CA ILE A 122 0.23 -16.18 -7.86
C ILE A 122 -0.35 -17.56 -7.47
N ASN A 123 0.46 -18.42 -6.88
CA ASN A 123 0.07 -19.75 -6.42
C ASN A 123 -0.34 -19.77 -4.91
N ASP A 124 -0.42 -18.62 -4.26
CA ASP A 124 -0.79 -18.51 -2.86
C ASP A 124 -2.13 -17.78 -2.73
N ASP A 125 -3.18 -18.55 -2.46
CA ASP A 125 -4.55 -18.03 -2.39
C ASP A 125 -4.73 -17.00 -1.27
N TYR A 126 -4.10 -17.23 -0.13
CA TYR A 126 -4.19 -16.31 1.00
C TYR A 126 -3.50 -14.98 0.72
N GLU A 127 -2.29 -15.02 0.17
CA GLU A 127 -1.53 -13.81 -0.16
C GLU A 127 -2.22 -13.00 -1.28
N LYS A 128 -2.86 -13.67 -2.26
CA LYS A 128 -3.67 -12.99 -3.30
C LYS A 128 -4.88 -12.27 -2.69
N ASP A 129 -5.62 -12.93 -1.81
CA ASP A 129 -6.76 -12.32 -1.12
C ASP A 129 -6.31 -11.19 -0.17
N LEU A 130 -5.16 -11.35 0.51
CA LEU A 130 -4.58 -10.34 1.37
C LEU A 130 -4.13 -9.09 0.57
N LEU A 131 -3.53 -9.29 -0.60
CA LEU A 131 -3.16 -8.19 -1.50
C LEU A 131 -4.41 -7.42 -1.96
N ALA A 132 -5.47 -8.11 -2.36
CA ALA A 132 -6.74 -7.48 -2.75
C ALA A 132 -7.37 -6.71 -1.58
N TYR A 133 -7.30 -7.25 -0.37
CA TYR A 133 -7.75 -6.59 0.85
C TYR A 133 -6.93 -5.33 1.14
N HIS A 134 -5.59 -5.39 1.14
CA HIS A 134 -4.74 -4.21 1.36
C HIS A 134 -4.98 -3.14 0.29
N PHE A 135 -5.17 -3.55 -0.97
CA PHE A 135 -5.53 -2.61 -2.02
C PHE A 135 -6.90 -1.98 -1.77
N SER A 136 -7.88 -2.72 -1.26
CA SER A 136 -9.19 -2.16 -0.89
C SER A 136 -9.08 -1.10 0.20
N LEU A 137 -8.19 -1.27 1.18
CA LEU A 137 -7.94 -0.28 2.22
C LEU A 137 -7.32 1.00 1.65
N LEU A 138 -6.31 0.87 0.78
CA LEU A 138 -5.71 2.00 0.07
C LEU A 138 -6.77 2.74 -0.76
N ALA A 139 -7.55 2.00 -1.56
CA ALA A 139 -8.58 2.57 -2.42
C ALA A 139 -9.66 3.32 -1.61
N ARG A 140 -10.12 2.72 -0.51
CA ARG A 140 -11.07 3.37 0.42
C ARG A 140 -10.53 4.65 1.02
N TRP A 141 -9.25 4.66 1.37
CA TRP A 141 -8.60 5.87 1.86
C TRP A 141 -8.52 6.93 0.75
N LEU A 142 -8.06 6.56 -0.45
CA LEU A 142 -7.83 7.51 -1.55
C LEU A 142 -9.12 8.21 -2.00
N VAL A 143 -10.24 7.49 -2.13
CA VAL A 143 -11.54 8.11 -2.53
C VAL A 143 -12.12 9.06 -1.48
N THR A 144 -11.54 9.15 -0.30
CA THR A 144 -11.95 10.12 0.73
C THR A 144 -11.04 11.35 0.77
N GLN A 145 -10.02 11.39 -0.06
CA GLN A 145 -9.08 12.50 -0.09
C GLN A 145 -9.56 13.60 -1.06
N PRO A 146 -9.19 14.87 -0.83
CA PRO A 146 -9.47 15.96 -1.78
C PRO A 146 -8.51 15.99 -2.97
N PHE A 147 -7.71 14.94 -3.17
CA PHE A 147 -6.73 14.79 -4.23
C PHE A 147 -6.81 13.41 -4.86
N ALA A 148 -6.22 13.24 -6.02
CA ALA A 148 -6.12 11.97 -6.73
C ALA A 148 -4.72 11.77 -7.33
N HIS A 149 -4.33 10.52 -7.54
CA HIS A 149 -3.02 10.16 -8.09
C HIS A 149 -2.90 10.48 -9.58
N GLY A 150 -3.96 10.28 -10.34
CA GLY A 150 -4.09 10.68 -11.75
C GLY A 150 -3.45 9.75 -12.78
N ASP A 151 -2.50 8.91 -12.40
CA ASP A 151 -1.96 7.79 -13.22
C ASP A 151 -1.83 6.53 -12.37
N LEU A 152 -2.95 6.11 -11.77
CA LEU A 152 -2.96 4.93 -10.92
C LEU A 152 -2.88 3.65 -11.76
N LYS A 153 -1.80 2.91 -11.56
CA LYS A 153 -1.51 1.63 -12.23
C LYS A 153 -0.61 0.77 -11.33
N PRO A 154 -0.50 -0.54 -11.55
CA PRO A 154 0.30 -1.44 -10.71
C PRO A 154 1.76 -1.06 -10.55
N ASP A 155 2.40 -0.51 -11.59
CA ASP A 155 3.79 -0.04 -11.52
C ASP A 155 3.99 1.12 -10.55
N ASN A 156 2.95 1.94 -10.34
CA ASN A 156 2.95 3.09 -9.44
C ASN A 156 2.49 2.73 -8.02
N ILE A 157 2.27 1.45 -7.73
CA ILE A 157 1.90 0.93 -6.41
C ILE A 157 2.99 -0.01 -5.95
N CYS A 158 3.75 0.41 -4.96
CA CYS A 158 4.82 -0.40 -4.36
C CYS A 158 4.26 -1.24 -3.21
N VAL A 159 4.59 -2.53 -3.21
CA VAL A 159 4.30 -3.45 -2.10
C VAL A 159 5.58 -3.61 -1.30
N ARG A 160 5.54 -3.22 -0.02
CA ARG A 160 6.65 -3.40 0.91
C ARG A 160 6.72 -4.84 1.42
N ASP A 161 7.83 -5.18 2.08
CA ASP A 161 8.04 -6.52 2.67
C ASP A 161 6.99 -6.91 3.70
N ASP A 162 6.33 -5.95 4.35
CA ASP A 162 5.23 -6.18 5.29
C ASP A 162 3.86 -6.27 4.62
N GLY A 163 3.79 -6.24 3.30
CA GLY A 163 2.57 -6.25 2.50
C GLY A 163 1.84 -4.90 2.44
N SER A 164 2.35 -3.86 3.11
CA SER A 164 1.76 -2.52 3.02
C SER A 164 1.98 -1.91 1.64
N LEU A 165 1.03 -1.07 1.19
CA LEU A 165 1.06 -0.44 -0.11
C LEU A 165 1.48 1.01 -0.01
N VAL A 166 2.23 1.47 -1.02
CA VAL A 166 2.66 2.87 -1.16
C VAL A 166 2.50 3.31 -2.60
N LEU A 167 1.95 4.51 -2.79
CA LEU A 167 1.84 5.15 -4.09
C LEU A 167 3.15 5.84 -4.45
N LEU A 168 3.58 5.65 -5.69
CA LEU A 168 4.77 6.24 -6.29
C LEU A 168 4.38 7.08 -7.50
N ASP A 169 5.25 8.00 -7.91
CA ASP A 169 5.13 8.78 -9.15
C ASP A 169 3.90 9.69 -9.23
N TYR A 170 4.03 10.89 -8.70
CA TYR A 170 2.94 11.88 -8.58
C TYR A 170 2.81 12.82 -9.78
N ASP A 171 3.38 12.48 -10.95
CA ASP A 171 3.37 13.34 -12.16
C ASP A 171 1.96 13.68 -12.66
N GLY A 172 1.02 12.74 -12.52
CA GLY A 172 -0.38 12.88 -12.92
C GLY A 172 -1.31 13.45 -11.85
N MET A 173 -0.81 13.76 -10.66
CA MET A 173 -1.63 14.04 -9.48
C MET A 173 -2.49 15.28 -9.64
N TYR A 174 -3.73 15.16 -9.16
CA TYR A 174 -4.62 16.27 -8.90
C TYR A 174 -4.57 16.64 -7.41
N VAL A 175 -4.49 17.95 -7.15
CA VAL A 175 -4.71 18.55 -5.83
C VAL A 175 -5.65 19.76 -5.99
N PRO A 176 -6.36 20.22 -4.93
CA PRO A 176 -7.31 21.33 -5.02
C PRO A 176 -6.73 22.61 -5.65
N ALA A 177 -5.45 22.89 -5.42
CA ALA A 177 -4.75 24.01 -6.04
C ALA A 177 -4.69 23.95 -7.59
N LEU A 178 -4.88 22.77 -8.18
CA LEU A 178 -4.94 22.55 -9.64
C LEU A 178 -6.36 22.61 -10.21
N SER A 179 -7.36 22.96 -9.42
CA SER A 179 -8.75 23.05 -9.87
C SER A 179 -8.89 23.99 -11.09
N GLY A 180 -9.60 23.52 -12.11
CA GLY A 180 -9.79 24.24 -13.38
C GLY A 180 -8.63 24.15 -14.36
N ARG A 181 -7.49 23.55 -14.00
CA ARG A 181 -6.39 23.24 -14.93
C ARG A 181 -6.64 21.94 -15.69
N LYS A 182 -5.97 21.75 -16.82
CA LYS A 182 -5.98 20.47 -17.54
C LYS A 182 -4.90 19.55 -17.01
N PRO A 183 -5.08 18.21 -17.04
CA PRO A 183 -4.00 17.28 -16.71
C PRO A 183 -2.85 17.41 -17.72
N LEU A 184 -1.60 17.27 -17.26
CA LEU A 184 -0.44 17.17 -18.15
C LEU A 184 -0.40 15.84 -18.89
N GLU A 185 -0.90 14.81 -18.23
CA GLU A 185 -0.91 13.43 -18.71
C GLU A 185 -2.32 12.86 -18.60
N GLN A 186 -2.65 11.97 -19.54
CA GLN A 186 -3.98 11.34 -19.56
C GLN A 186 -4.03 10.05 -18.72
N GLY A 187 -2.92 9.66 -18.11
CA GLY A 187 -2.76 8.36 -17.45
C GLY A 187 -2.59 7.20 -18.44
N SER A 188 -2.28 6.04 -17.90
CA SER A 188 -1.98 4.83 -18.68
C SER A 188 -3.22 4.29 -19.40
N PRO A 189 -3.16 3.97 -20.71
CA PRO A 189 -4.32 3.58 -21.51
C PRO A 189 -5.13 2.42 -20.93
N HIS A 190 -4.46 1.44 -20.32
CA HIS A 190 -5.08 0.24 -19.76
C HIS A 190 -5.77 0.47 -18.42
N TYR A 191 -5.48 1.61 -17.74
CA TYR A 191 -5.99 1.92 -16.40
C TYR A 191 -6.85 3.18 -16.34
N ARG A 192 -6.79 4.03 -17.34
CA ARG A 192 -7.65 5.21 -17.42
C ARG A 192 -9.04 4.87 -17.96
N HIS A 193 -10.04 5.65 -17.56
CA HIS A 193 -11.37 5.53 -18.15
C HIS A 193 -11.30 5.78 -19.68
N PRO A 194 -12.00 4.97 -20.52
CA PRO A 194 -11.97 5.16 -21.99
C PRO A 194 -12.32 6.59 -22.45
N LEU A 195 -13.15 7.31 -21.70
CA LEU A 195 -13.54 8.70 -21.96
C LEU A 195 -12.73 9.73 -21.17
N ARG A 196 -11.53 9.37 -20.67
CA ARG A 196 -10.69 10.20 -19.81
C ARG A 196 -10.51 11.64 -20.31
N SER A 197 -10.31 11.83 -21.62
CA SER A 197 -10.09 13.16 -22.22
C SER A 197 -11.28 14.11 -22.10
N THR A 198 -12.47 13.57 -21.81
CA THR A 198 -13.72 14.33 -21.67
C THR A 198 -14.15 14.51 -20.22
N LEU A 199 -13.50 13.80 -19.28
CA LEU A 199 -13.82 13.86 -17.87
C LEU A 199 -13.13 15.05 -17.19
N PRO A 200 -13.71 15.58 -16.10
CA PRO A 200 -13.05 16.58 -15.27
C PRO A 200 -11.69 16.10 -14.77
N PHE A 201 -10.79 17.04 -14.50
CA PHE A 201 -9.57 16.80 -13.77
C PHE A 201 -9.82 17.23 -12.33
N ASP A 202 -10.20 16.29 -11.49
CA ASP A 202 -10.61 16.50 -10.10
C ASP A 202 -10.22 15.30 -9.22
N GLU A 203 -10.66 15.28 -7.97
CA GLU A 203 -10.40 14.24 -6.99
C GLU A 203 -10.97 12.86 -7.33
N HIS A 204 -11.89 12.77 -8.29
CA HIS A 204 -12.54 11.53 -8.73
C HIS A 204 -11.86 10.83 -9.90
N ILE A 205 -10.77 11.38 -10.35
CA ILE A 205 -10.09 10.95 -11.59
C ILE A 205 -9.54 9.52 -11.51
N ASP A 206 -9.32 9.00 -10.30
CA ASP A 206 -8.86 7.63 -10.04
C ASP A 206 -9.99 6.62 -9.81
N ASP A 207 -11.25 7.05 -9.68
CA ASP A 207 -12.37 6.18 -9.31
C ASP A 207 -12.47 4.95 -10.22
N TYR A 208 -12.27 5.17 -11.50
CA TYR A 208 -12.26 4.09 -12.49
C TYR A 208 -11.08 3.14 -12.31
N SER A 209 -9.85 3.67 -12.19
CA SER A 209 -8.62 2.90 -12.02
C SER A 209 -8.66 2.05 -10.76
N LEU A 210 -9.18 2.61 -9.65
CA LEU A 210 -9.35 1.89 -8.39
C LEU A 210 -10.29 0.72 -8.52
N SER A 211 -11.46 0.92 -9.16
CA SER A 211 -12.44 -0.14 -9.37
C SER A 211 -11.90 -1.25 -10.28
N LEU A 212 -11.15 -0.89 -11.32
CA LEU A 212 -10.55 -1.82 -12.28
C LEU A 212 -9.45 -2.69 -11.65
N ILE A 213 -8.53 -2.06 -10.89
CA ILE A 213 -7.44 -2.79 -10.22
C ILE A 213 -8.03 -3.73 -9.17
N LEU A 214 -8.99 -3.26 -8.35
CA LEU A 214 -9.64 -4.10 -7.34
C LEU A 214 -10.35 -5.29 -7.97
N LEU A 215 -11.11 -5.08 -9.06
CA LEU A 215 -11.75 -6.15 -9.82
C LEU A 215 -10.72 -7.17 -10.31
N SER A 216 -9.62 -6.69 -10.90
CA SER A 216 -8.57 -7.57 -11.44
C SER A 216 -7.94 -8.43 -10.35
N LEU A 217 -7.58 -7.84 -9.21
CA LEU A 217 -7.02 -8.57 -8.06
C LEU A 217 -8.00 -9.61 -7.52
N ARG A 218 -9.28 -9.26 -7.38
CA ARG A 218 -10.33 -10.19 -6.91
C ARG A 218 -10.58 -11.34 -7.91
N ALA A 219 -10.62 -11.06 -9.20
CA ALA A 219 -10.77 -12.09 -10.22
C ALA A 219 -9.60 -13.08 -10.21
N ILE A 220 -8.37 -12.56 -10.13
CA ILE A 220 -7.14 -13.38 -10.10
C ILE A 220 -7.05 -14.20 -8.79
N ALA A 221 -7.52 -13.66 -7.67
CA ALA A 221 -7.57 -14.39 -6.40
C ALA A 221 -8.56 -15.57 -6.44
N LEU A 222 -9.65 -15.46 -7.23
CA LEU A 222 -10.63 -16.50 -7.41
C LEU A 222 -10.22 -17.54 -8.47
N ASP A 223 -9.52 -17.12 -9.52
CA ASP A 223 -9.05 -17.96 -10.62
C ASP A 223 -7.72 -17.41 -11.15
N GLU A 224 -6.61 -17.95 -10.65
CA GLU A 224 -5.25 -17.56 -11.06
C GLU A 224 -4.97 -17.87 -12.55
N THR A 225 -5.74 -18.77 -13.16
CA THR A 225 -5.57 -19.06 -14.59
C THR A 225 -5.91 -17.86 -15.46
N LEU A 226 -6.71 -16.92 -14.96
CA LEU A 226 -7.01 -15.67 -15.65
C LEU A 226 -5.75 -14.83 -15.82
N TYR A 227 -4.91 -14.75 -14.77
CA TYR A 227 -3.63 -14.05 -14.84
C TYR A 227 -2.74 -14.66 -15.92
N VAL A 228 -2.58 -15.97 -15.92
CA VAL A 228 -1.74 -16.68 -16.89
C VAL A 228 -2.22 -16.49 -18.34
N ARG A 229 -3.54 -16.44 -18.55
CA ARG A 229 -4.13 -16.36 -19.90
C ARG A 229 -4.26 -14.94 -20.45
N TYR A 230 -4.45 -13.95 -19.60
CA TYR A 230 -4.89 -12.62 -20.02
C TYR A 230 -4.01 -11.48 -19.55
N SER A 231 -3.08 -11.66 -18.58
CA SER A 231 -2.18 -10.58 -18.18
C SER A 231 -1.09 -10.29 -19.21
N SER A 232 -0.57 -9.09 -19.16
CA SER A 232 0.63 -8.69 -19.90
C SER A 232 1.56 -7.87 -18.99
N HIS A 233 2.67 -7.39 -19.54
CA HIS A 233 3.54 -6.45 -18.84
C HIS A 233 2.92 -5.04 -18.68
N GLU A 234 1.82 -4.75 -19.37
CA GLU A 234 1.14 -3.45 -19.34
C GLU A 234 -0.14 -3.46 -18.51
N TYR A 235 -0.77 -4.63 -18.29
CA TYR A 235 -2.04 -4.74 -17.55
C TYR A 235 -2.18 -6.06 -16.81
N LEU A 236 -2.89 -6.04 -15.68
CA LEU A 236 -3.12 -7.21 -14.84
C LEU A 236 -4.08 -8.22 -15.46
N LEU A 237 -5.18 -7.73 -16.07
CA LEU A 237 -6.23 -8.59 -16.58
C LEU A 237 -6.94 -8.02 -17.82
N LEU A 238 -7.36 -6.74 -17.77
CA LEU A 238 -8.16 -6.09 -18.79
C LEU A 238 -7.31 -5.11 -19.59
N SER A 239 -7.17 -5.33 -20.90
CA SER A 239 -6.57 -4.37 -21.81
C SER A 239 -7.53 -3.20 -22.11
N GLU A 240 -7.04 -2.08 -22.66
CA GLU A 240 -7.89 -1.01 -23.18
C GLU A 240 -8.90 -1.52 -24.19
N GLN A 241 -8.51 -2.49 -25.04
CA GLN A 241 -9.40 -3.07 -26.04
C GLN A 241 -10.55 -3.88 -25.43
N ASP A 242 -10.32 -4.60 -24.33
CA ASP A 242 -11.36 -5.30 -23.59
C ASP A 242 -12.37 -4.32 -22.99
N GLN A 243 -11.89 -3.22 -22.45
CA GLN A 243 -12.72 -2.16 -21.84
C GLN A 243 -13.60 -1.45 -22.88
N LEU A 244 -13.06 -1.21 -24.07
CA LEU A 244 -13.81 -0.61 -25.20
C LEU A 244 -14.84 -1.58 -25.79
N ASN A 245 -14.62 -2.90 -25.69
CA ASN A 245 -15.47 -3.90 -26.30
C ASN A 245 -15.89 -5.02 -25.32
N PRO A 246 -16.54 -4.70 -24.19
CA PRO A 246 -16.83 -5.66 -23.13
C PRO A 246 -17.70 -6.85 -23.58
N TYR A 247 -18.61 -6.62 -24.55
CA TYR A 247 -19.50 -7.67 -25.03
C TYR A 247 -18.81 -8.74 -25.87
N THR A 248 -17.68 -8.44 -26.50
CA THR A 248 -16.93 -9.36 -27.35
C THR A 248 -15.66 -9.88 -26.69
N SER A 249 -15.23 -9.26 -25.60
CA SER A 249 -14.03 -9.63 -24.87
C SER A 249 -14.13 -11.05 -24.29
N PRO A 250 -13.11 -11.89 -24.48
CA PRO A 250 -13.05 -13.19 -23.84
C PRO A 250 -12.87 -13.08 -22.32
N VAL A 251 -12.19 -12.04 -21.84
CA VAL A 251 -11.99 -11.80 -20.40
C VAL A 251 -13.33 -11.53 -19.72
N PHE A 252 -14.17 -10.67 -20.28
CA PHE A 252 -15.51 -10.40 -19.71
C PHE A 252 -16.40 -11.64 -19.68
N LYS A 253 -16.24 -12.59 -20.62
CA LYS A 253 -16.96 -13.89 -20.54
C LYS A 253 -16.54 -14.71 -19.33
N GLU A 254 -15.25 -14.71 -19.00
CA GLU A 254 -14.76 -15.40 -17.80
C GLU A 254 -15.19 -14.66 -16.52
N LEU A 255 -15.08 -13.33 -16.48
CA LEU A 255 -15.56 -12.53 -15.34
C LEU A 255 -17.05 -12.78 -15.05
N ASN A 256 -17.88 -12.90 -16.08
CA ASN A 256 -19.30 -13.23 -15.92
C ASN A 256 -19.54 -14.62 -15.29
N ARG A 257 -18.61 -15.57 -15.42
CA ARG A 257 -18.69 -16.87 -14.72
C ARG A 257 -18.39 -16.72 -13.23
N LEU A 258 -17.47 -15.82 -12.88
CA LEU A 258 -17.11 -15.56 -11.48
C LEU A 258 -18.21 -14.81 -10.70
N VAL A 259 -19.15 -14.16 -11.36
CA VAL A 259 -20.29 -13.44 -10.74
C VAL A 259 -21.16 -14.35 -9.86
N LEU A 260 -21.04 -15.67 -9.99
CA LEU A 260 -21.68 -16.63 -9.07
C LEU A 260 -21.08 -16.60 -7.66
N SER A 261 -19.88 -16.03 -7.46
CA SER A 261 -19.30 -15.77 -6.14
C SER A 261 -19.85 -14.46 -5.57
N LEU A 262 -20.48 -14.54 -4.39
CA LEU A 262 -21.09 -13.38 -3.73
C LEU A 262 -20.07 -12.27 -3.46
N ASP A 263 -18.82 -12.63 -3.11
CA ASP A 263 -17.76 -11.67 -2.79
C ASP A 263 -17.20 -10.95 -4.02
N PHE A 264 -17.40 -11.49 -5.21
CA PHE A 264 -16.94 -10.91 -6.47
C PHE A 264 -17.97 -9.97 -7.11
N ILE A 265 -19.26 -10.25 -6.92
CA ILE A 265 -20.36 -9.57 -7.63
C ILE A 265 -20.37 -8.06 -7.38
N ASP A 266 -20.07 -7.63 -6.15
CA ASP A 266 -20.04 -6.20 -5.79
C ASP A 266 -18.90 -5.45 -6.47
N SER A 267 -17.70 -6.04 -6.54
CA SER A 267 -16.54 -5.47 -7.25
C SER A 267 -16.82 -5.39 -8.75
N TYR A 268 -17.45 -6.42 -9.33
CA TYR A 268 -17.78 -6.46 -10.74
C TYR A 268 -18.85 -5.41 -11.11
N HIS A 269 -19.92 -5.30 -10.34
CA HIS A 269 -20.96 -4.28 -10.56
C HIS A 269 -20.42 -2.86 -10.35
N THR A 270 -19.57 -2.65 -9.37
CA THR A 270 -18.93 -1.36 -9.12
C THR A 270 -18.10 -0.92 -10.31
N TYR A 271 -17.27 -1.83 -10.83
CA TYR A 271 -16.48 -1.56 -12.04
C TYR A 271 -17.36 -1.31 -13.28
N LEU A 272 -18.37 -2.15 -13.55
CA LEU A 272 -19.27 -1.92 -14.70
C LEU A 272 -19.97 -0.57 -14.63
N LYS A 273 -20.37 -0.15 -13.42
CA LYS A 273 -20.99 1.14 -13.22
C LYS A 273 -20.01 2.28 -13.48
N SER A 274 -18.78 2.17 -12.99
CA SER A 274 -17.73 3.18 -13.26
C SER A 274 -17.33 3.25 -14.74
N LEU A 275 -17.45 2.15 -15.48
CA LEU A 275 -17.22 2.11 -16.94
C LEU A 275 -18.34 2.74 -17.76
N GLN A 276 -19.59 2.59 -17.33
CA GLN A 276 -20.78 2.97 -18.11
C GLN A 276 -21.32 4.39 -17.76
N ASP A 277 -21.10 4.83 -16.54
CA ASP A 277 -21.64 6.08 -16.01
C ASP A 277 -20.52 7.05 -15.63
N THR A 278 -20.26 8.02 -16.48
CA THR A 278 -19.20 9.03 -16.30
C THR A 278 -19.49 10.01 -15.15
N THR A 279 -20.70 9.98 -14.59
CA THR A 279 -21.09 10.79 -13.43
C THR A 279 -21.08 9.97 -12.13
N TYR A 280 -20.67 8.71 -12.21
CA TYR A 280 -20.57 7.84 -11.05
C TYR A 280 -19.31 8.13 -10.26
N TYR A 281 -19.49 8.55 -9.02
CA TYR A 281 -18.42 8.71 -8.05
C TYR A 281 -18.33 7.48 -7.16
N LEU A 282 -17.11 7.00 -6.98
CA LEU A 282 -16.83 5.79 -6.23
C LEU A 282 -16.94 6.07 -4.72
N GLU A 283 -17.82 5.36 -4.06
CA GLU A 283 -17.99 5.48 -2.61
C GLU A 283 -17.10 4.47 -1.87
N ALA A 284 -16.41 4.90 -0.81
CA ALA A 284 -15.53 4.06 0.00
C ALA A 284 -16.19 2.74 0.46
N ARG A 285 -17.52 2.75 0.77
CA ARG A 285 -18.26 1.54 1.14
C ARG A 285 -18.33 0.49 0.04
N ARG A 286 -18.23 0.88 -1.25
CA ARG A 286 -18.24 -0.03 -2.40
C ARG A 286 -16.93 -0.77 -2.59
N LEU A 287 -15.87 -0.28 -1.98
CA LEU A 287 -14.53 -0.85 -2.01
C LEU A 287 -14.23 -1.73 -0.80
N GLN A 288 -15.19 -1.88 0.13
CA GLN A 288 -14.95 -2.61 1.37
C GLN A 288 -14.89 -4.11 1.11
N LEU A 289 -13.73 -4.70 1.38
CA LEU A 289 -13.55 -6.15 1.51
C LEU A 289 -13.45 -6.54 2.98
N LEU A 290 -13.81 -7.77 3.29
CA LEU A 290 -13.45 -8.40 4.56
C LEU A 290 -11.99 -8.84 4.49
N ASP A 291 -11.32 -8.92 5.64
CA ASP A 291 -10.04 -9.60 5.71
C ASP A 291 -10.21 -11.09 5.28
N PRO A 292 -9.15 -11.74 4.75
CA PRO A 292 -9.30 -13.07 4.17
C PRO A 292 -9.89 -14.10 5.12
N ILE A 293 -9.54 -14.09 6.39
CA ILE A 293 -10.06 -15.05 7.38
C ILE A 293 -11.54 -14.82 7.61
N SER A 294 -11.97 -13.58 7.81
CA SER A 294 -13.39 -13.22 7.95
C SER A 294 -14.19 -13.55 6.69
N MET A 295 -13.60 -13.33 5.52
CA MET A 295 -14.20 -13.68 4.23
C MET A 295 -14.41 -15.20 4.10
N TYR A 296 -13.39 -16.00 4.38
CA TYR A 296 -13.48 -17.47 4.33
C TYR A 296 -14.48 -18.03 5.34
N ARG A 297 -14.51 -17.46 6.56
CA ARG A 297 -15.48 -17.84 7.60
C ARG A 297 -16.90 -17.58 7.12
N ARG A 298 -17.17 -16.39 6.60
CA ARG A 298 -18.49 -16.03 6.06
C ARG A 298 -18.89 -16.93 4.90
N ALA A 299 -17.99 -17.21 3.95
CA ALA A 299 -18.26 -18.11 2.83
C ALA A 299 -18.57 -19.53 3.32
N ALA A 300 -17.82 -20.05 4.29
CA ALA A 300 -18.06 -21.36 4.90
C ALA A 300 -19.42 -21.42 5.62
N GLU A 301 -19.81 -20.39 6.36
CA GLU A 301 -21.11 -20.26 7.04
C GLU A 301 -22.27 -20.25 6.03
N MET A 302 -22.07 -19.66 4.86
CA MET A 302 -23.04 -19.64 3.76
C MET A 302 -23.07 -20.95 2.96
N GLY A 303 -22.25 -21.94 3.34
CA GLY A 303 -22.23 -23.26 2.73
C GLY A 303 -21.36 -23.39 1.49
N ASP A 304 -20.50 -22.39 1.19
CA ASP A 304 -19.55 -22.45 0.10
C ASP A 304 -18.47 -23.52 0.38
N PRO A 305 -18.32 -24.56 -0.46
CA PRO A 305 -17.30 -25.57 -0.28
C PRO A 305 -15.86 -25.02 -0.34
N GLN A 306 -15.60 -24.04 -1.19
CA GLN A 306 -14.29 -23.39 -1.30
C GLN A 306 -13.98 -22.55 -0.07
N GLY A 307 -14.95 -21.81 0.45
CA GLY A 307 -14.81 -21.08 1.70
C GLY A 307 -14.44 -21.99 2.86
N LYS A 308 -15.02 -23.20 2.93
CA LYS A 308 -14.64 -24.21 3.94
C LYS A 308 -13.20 -24.68 3.77
N VAL A 309 -12.81 -25.05 2.55
CA VAL A 309 -11.44 -25.52 2.26
C VAL A 309 -10.40 -24.43 2.59
N ARG A 310 -10.66 -23.20 2.20
CA ARG A 310 -9.77 -22.07 2.51
C ARG A 310 -9.71 -21.74 3.99
N LEU A 311 -10.86 -21.81 4.69
CA LEU A 311 -10.92 -21.61 6.15
C LEU A 311 -10.18 -22.76 6.88
N GLU A 312 -10.39 -24.01 6.49
CA GLU A 312 -9.65 -25.16 7.03
C GLU A 312 -8.15 -25.03 6.76
N GLY A 313 -7.77 -24.54 5.58
CA GLY A 313 -6.40 -24.20 5.24
C GLY A 313 -5.81 -23.16 6.19
N THR A 314 -6.53 -22.07 6.51
CA THR A 314 -6.05 -21.07 7.48
C THR A 314 -5.93 -21.65 8.90
N PHE A 315 -6.84 -22.51 9.33
CA PHE A 315 -6.72 -23.22 10.61
C PHE A 315 -5.56 -24.23 10.64
N PHE A 316 -5.23 -24.83 9.51
CA PHE A 316 -4.05 -25.70 9.39
C PHE A 316 -2.76 -24.85 9.48
N TYR A 317 -2.76 -23.64 8.97
CA TYR A 317 -1.71 -22.64 9.17
C TYR A 317 -1.66 -22.15 10.62
N GLU A 318 -2.79 -22.05 11.32
CA GLU A 318 -2.84 -21.65 12.72
C GLU A 318 -2.52 -22.77 13.73
N GLN A 319 -2.74 -24.05 13.41
CA GLN A 319 -2.69 -25.15 14.39
C GLN A 319 -1.62 -26.21 14.14
N GLY A 320 -0.98 -26.29 13.00
CA GLY A 320 -0.24 -27.51 12.74
C GLY A 320 0.91 -27.46 11.78
N GLY A 321 2.04 -27.05 12.25
CA GLY A 321 3.31 -27.41 11.64
C GLY A 321 3.70 -26.57 10.44
N LEU A 322 4.61 -25.71 10.70
CA LEU A 322 5.40 -24.81 9.86
C LEU A 322 5.66 -25.33 8.46
N THR A 323 5.02 -24.75 7.49
CA THR A 323 5.56 -24.71 6.13
C THR A 323 6.64 -23.62 6.05
N LYS A 324 7.52 -23.72 5.06
CA LYS A 324 8.65 -22.79 4.82
C LYS A 324 8.21 -21.32 4.72
N ASP A 325 6.92 -21.06 4.56
CA ASP A 325 6.29 -19.75 4.35
C ASP A 325 5.83 -19.07 5.65
N GLU A 326 5.49 -19.83 6.71
CA GLU A 326 5.21 -19.26 8.04
C GLU A 326 6.47 -18.66 8.69
N ALA A 327 7.62 -19.29 8.48
CA ALA A 327 8.90 -18.73 8.93
C ALA A 327 9.20 -17.41 8.20
N LYS A 328 8.81 -17.29 6.94
CA LYS A 328 8.91 -16.03 6.19
C LYS A 328 7.93 -14.98 6.70
N ALA A 329 6.70 -15.35 7.07
CA ALA A 329 5.72 -14.41 7.63
C ALA A 329 6.21 -13.85 8.97
N ALA A 330 6.71 -14.70 9.87
CA ALA A 330 7.29 -14.25 11.14
C ALA A 330 8.53 -13.37 10.94
N GLU A 331 9.37 -13.66 9.93
CA GLU A 331 10.52 -12.84 9.59
C GLU A 331 10.09 -11.47 9.02
N ARG A 332 9.03 -11.44 8.19
CA ARG A 332 8.42 -10.19 7.68
C ARG A 332 7.86 -9.35 8.84
N TYR A 333 7.09 -9.98 9.75
CA TYR A 333 6.60 -9.27 10.94
C TYR A 333 7.72 -8.74 11.81
N ARG A 334 8.83 -9.49 11.95
CA ARG A 334 9.99 -9.04 12.72
C ARG A 334 10.63 -7.81 12.08
N LYS A 335 10.92 -7.84 10.79
CA LYS A 335 11.50 -6.69 10.07
C LYS A 335 10.60 -5.47 10.11
N ALA A 336 9.30 -5.65 9.88
CA ALA A 336 8.33 -4.57 9.94
C ALA A 336 8.19 -3.99 11.36
N ALA A 337 8.20 -4.87 12.38
CA ALA A 337 8.16 -4.47 13.79
C ALA A 337 9.44 -3.71 14.20
N GLU A 338 10.60 -4.16 13.77
CA GLU A 338 11.89 -3.49 13.98
C GLU A 338 11.94 -2.14 13.27
N ALA A 339 11.25 -2.01 12.12
CA ALA A 339 11.09 -0.76 11.39
C ALA A 339 10.02 0.19 11.99
N GLY A 340 9.39 -0.18 13.11
CA GLY A 340 8.45 0.68 13.82
C GLY A 340 6.97 0.50 13.47
N ASN A 341 6.60 -0.51 12.66
CA ASN A 341 5.20 -0.77 12.32
C ASN A 341 4.44 -1.35 13.53
N ALA A 342 3.53 -0.56 14.10
CA ALA A 342 2.78 -0.91 15.31
C ALA A 342 1.91 -2.18 15.14
N THR A 343 1.33 -2.40 13.96
CA THR A 343 0.53 -3.61 13.68
C THR A 343 1.41 -4.84 13.61
N ALA A 344 2.56 -4.75 12.93
CA ALA A 344 3.53 -5.85 12.90
C ALA A 344 4.10 -6.18 14.28
N MET A 345 4.35 -5.18 15.14
CA MET A 345 4.73 -5.38 16.53
C MET A 345 3.65 -6.16 17.30
N CYS A 346 2.38 -5.79 17.14
CA CYS A 346 1.25 -6.50 17.76
C CYS A 346 1.18 -7.95 17.28
N ASN A 347 1.28 -8.19 15.97
CA ASN A 347 1.25 -9.53 15.38
C ASN A 347 2.45 -10.37 15.82
N LEU A 348 3.63 -9.78 15.94
CA LEU A 348 4.82 -10.46 16.45
C LEU A 348 4.66 -10.83 17.94
N GLY A 349 4.06 -9.95 18.74
CA GLY A 349 3.68 -10.23 20.12
C GLY A 349 2.74 -11.45 20.21
N TYR A 350 1.71 -11.48 19.36
CA TYR A 350 0.78 -12.60 19.25
C TYR A 350 1.50 -13.90 18.85
N ALA A 351 2.38 -13.82 17.85
CA ALA A 351 3.15 -14.99 17.41
C ALA A 351 4.04 -15.57 18.53
N TYR A 352 4.64 -14.73 19.38
CA TYR A 352 5.38 -15.20 20.56
C TYR A 352 4.45 -15.74 21.66
N GLU A 353 3.27 -15.15 21.89
CA GLU A 353 2.31 -15.62 22.91
C GLU A 353 1.84 -17.05 22.62
N TYR A 354 1.61 -17.38 21.34
CA TYR A 354 1.06 -18.67 20.93
C TYR A 354 2.09 -19.62 20.31
N GLY A 355 3.34 -19.19 20.13
CA GLY A 355 4.38 -20.00 19.50
C GLY A 355 4.15 -20.26 18.03
N GLN A 356 3.67 -19.24 17.29
CA GLN A 356 3.34 -19.32 15.87
C GLN A 356 4.49 -18.83 14.99
N GLY A 357 4.41 -19.11 13.68
CA GLY A 357 5.39 -18.62 12.70
C GLY A 357 6.81 -19.15 12.93
N GLY A 358 6.97 -20.38 13.48
CA GLY A 358 8.26 -20.95 13.81
C GLY A 358 8.94 -20.34 15.03
N LEU A 359 8.24 -19.47 15.73
CA LEU A 359 8.73 -18.93 16.99
C LEU A 359 8.36 -19.86 18.13
N THR A 360 9.29 -20.10 19.05
CA THR A 360 8.97 -20.76 20.31
C THR A 360 8.09 -19.85 21.16
N LYS A 361 7.04 -20.42 21.77
CA LYS A 361 6.18 -19.68 22.70
C LYS A 361 7.03 -19.00 23.77
N ASP A 362 6.86 -17.68 23.89
CA ASP A 362 7.61 -16.83 24.83
C ASP A 362 6.72 -15.65 25.26
N GLU A 363 6.00 -15.86 26.35
CA GLU A 363 5.05 -14.85 26.85
C GLU A 363 5.75 -13.55 27.29
N ALA A 364 7.02 -13.62 27.71
CA ALA A 364 7.76 -12.42 28.09
C ALA A 364 8.06 -11.56 26.87
N LYS A 365 8.52 -12.16 25.77
CA LYS A 365 8.69 -11.44 24.50
C LYS A 365 7.37 -10.95 23.93
N ALA A 366 6.28 -11.71 24.09
CA ALA A 366 4.96 -11.25 23.67
C ALA A 366 4.59 -9.92 24.36
N VAL A 367 4.76 -9.84 25.68
CA VAL A 367 4.52 -8.61 26.45
C VAL A 367 5.41 -7.46 25.99
N GLU A 368 6.71 -7.70 25.75
CA GLU A 368 7.62 -6.66 25.23
C GLU A 368 7.14 -6.09 23.89
N TRP A 369 6.70 -6.93 22.97
CA TRP A 369 6.20 -6.51 21.67
C TRP A 369 4.84 -5.82 21.77
N TYR A 370 3.92 -6.31 22.62
CA TYR A 370 2.65 -5.63 22.89
C TYR A 370 2.87 -4.23 23.47
N GLN A 371 3.86 -4.09 24.37
CA GLN A 371 4.18 -2.80 24.96
C GLN A 371 4.68 -1.81 23.91
N LYS A 372 5.63 -2.22 23.05
CA LYS A 372 6.11 -1.39 21.94
C LYS A 372 4.98 -1.00 20.98
N ALA A 373 4.12 -1.96 20.62
CA ALA A 373 2.98 -1.70 19.76
C ALA A 373 1.95 -0.74 20.38
N ALA A 374 1.69 -0.88 21.68
CA ALA A 374 0.80 0.00 22.43
C ALA A 374 1.35 1.43 22.53
N GLU A 375 2.65 1.56 22.76
CA GLU A 375 3.35 2.86 22.77
C GLU A 375 3.32 3.52 21.38
N ALA A 376 3.34 2.71 20.31
CA ALA A 376 3.16 3.15 18.93
C ALA A 376 1.70 3.38 18.52
N GLY A 377 0.75 3.30 19.46
CA GLY A 377 -0.66 3.64 19.25
C GLY A 377 -1.56 2.50 18.77
N ASN A 378 -1.11 1.25 18.76
CA ASN A 378 -1.93 0.12 18.33
C ASN A 378 -2.96 -0.26 19.40
N ALA A 379 -4.26 -0.05 19.09
CA ALA A 379 -5.37 -0.29 20.02
C ALA A 379 -5.51 -1.76 20.44
N THR A 380 -5.30 -2.70 19.51
CA THR A 380 -5.35 -4.15 19.80
C THR A 380 -4.21 -4.56 20.74
N ALA A 381 -3.02 -4.00 20.57
CA ALA A 381 -1.90 -4.26 21.48
C ALA A 381 -2.14 -3.68 22.89
N MET A 382 -2.77 -2.51 22.99
CA MET A 382 -3.20 -1.94 24.29
C MET A 382 -4.17 -2.90 25.00
N HIS A 383 -5.16 -3.43 24.27
CA HIS A 383 -6.08 -4.44 24.82
C HIS A 383 -5.35 -5.70 25.27
N ASN A 384 -4.45 -6.26 24.44
CA ASN A 384 -3.68 -7.45 24.76
C ASN A 384 -2.77 -7.24 25.98
N LEU A 385 -2.18 -6.07 26.10
CA LEU A 385 -1.38 -5.70 27.26
C LEU A 385 -2.24 -5.59 28.54
N GLY A 386 -3.47 -5.08 28.42
CA GLY A 386 -4.46 -5.11 29.50
C GLY A 386 -4.73 -6.54 29.99
N LEU A 387 -4.96 -7.48 29.05
CA LEU A 387 -5.12 -8.91 29.38
C LEU A 387 -3.88 -9.51 30.07
N CYS A 388 -2.67 -9.10 29.64
CA CYS A 388 -1.44 -9.56 30.28
C CYS A 388 -1.34 -9.10 31.74
N TYR A 389 -1.73 -7.86 32.04
CA TYR A 389 -1.77 -7.36 33.43
C TYR A 389 -2.89 -8.04 34.25
N GLU A 390 -4.09 -8.24 33.65
CA GLU A 390 -5.22 -8.89 34.33
C GLU A 390 -4.88 -10.32 34.78
N HIS A 391 -4.14 -11.05 33.95
CA HIS A 391 -3.82 -12.45 34.22
C HIS A 391 -2.41 -12.69 34.74
N GLY A 392 -1.58 -11.66 34.83
CA GLY A 392 -0.19 -11.80 35.30
C GLY A 392 0.69 -12.61 34.32
N LYS A 393 0.50 -12.43 32.99
CA LYS A 393 1.24 -13.15 31.96
C LYS A 393 2.60 -12.51 31.65
N GLY A 394 3.50 -13.30 31.06
CA GLY A 394 4.78 -12.82 30.51
C GLY A 394 5.72 -12.18 31.54
N GLY A 395 5.67 -12.62 32.78
CA GLY A 395 6.49 -12.09 33.87
C GLY A 395 5.92 -10.85 34.54
N LEU A 396 4.75 -10.35 34.09
CA LEU A 396 4.04 -9.28 34.79
C LEU A 396 3.36 -9.81 36.05
N THR A 397 3.36 -9.02 37.13
CA THR A 397 2.49 -9.27 38.26
C THR A 397 1.05 -8.93 37.90
N LYS A 398 0.09 -9.76 38.34
CA LYS A 398 -1.33 -9.45 38.16
C LYS A 398 -1.62 -8.08 38.78
N ASP A 399 -2.21 -7.18 37.97
CA ASP A 399 -2.50 -5.80 38.35
C ASP A 399 -3.77 -5.32 37.62
N GLU A 400 -4.91 -5.47 38.30
CA GLU A 400 -6.23 -5.13 37.75
C GLU A 400 -6.34 -3.62 37.47
N ALA A 401 -5.70 -2.76 38.27
CA ALA A 401 -5.75 -1.33 38.04
C ALA A 401 -5.04 -0.95 36.73
N LYS A 402 -3.86 -1.55 36.47
CA LYS A 402 -3.17 -1.35 35.19
C LYS A 402 -3.90 -1.97 34.01
N ALA A 403 -4.56 -3.12 34.20
CA ALA A 403 -5.40 -3.71 33.16
C ALA A 403 -6.51 -2.73 32.75
N VAL A 404 -7.22 -2.14 33.70
CA VAL A 404 -8.24 -1.12 33.45
C VAL A 404 -7.66 0.10 32.71
N GLU A 405 -6.51 0.61 33.12
CA GLU A 405 -5.85 1.74 32.43
C GLU A 405 -5.58 1.41 30.95
N TRP A 406 -5.09 0.19 30.65
CA TRP A 406 -4.81 -0.22 29.29
C TRP A 406 -6.08 -0.48 28.48
N TYR A 407 -7.12 -1.07 29.09
CA TYR A 407 -8.43 -1.21 28.43
C TYR A 407 -9.07 0.13 28.10
N GLN A 408 -8.91 1.13 28.99
CA GLN A 408 -9.41 2.47 28.76
C GLN A 408 -8.72 3.14 27.55
N LYS A 409 -7.39 3.08 27.48
CA LYS A 409 -6.63 3.56 26.31
C LYS A 409 -7.01 2.84 25.01
N ALA A 410 -7.20 1.53 25.07
CA ALA A 410 -7.60 0.74 23.92
C ALA A 410 -9.02 1.09 23.46
N ALA A 411 -9.95 1.31 24.40
CA ALA A 411 -11.33 1.72 24.11
C ALA A 411 -11.38 3.13 23.50
N GLU A 412 -10.59 4.08 24.03
CA GLU A 412 -10.43 5.42 23.46
C GLU A 412 -9.86 5.39 22.04
N ALA A 413 -8.98 4.42 21.75
CA ALA A 413 -8.43 4.16 20.43
C ALA A 413 -9.36 3.32 19.52
N GLY A 414 -10.57 2.98 19.97
CA GLY A 414 -11.60 2.33 19.15
C GLY A 414 -11.64 0.80 19.21
N GLU A 415 -10.90 0.14 20.12
CA GLU A 415 -10.92 -1.33 20.26
C GLU A 415 -12.18 -1.81 20.97
N ALA A 416 -13.09 -2.45 20.20
CA ALA A 416 -14.40 -2.89 20.72
C ALA A 416 -14.29 -3.93 21.84
N LYS A 417 -13.30 -4.83 21.78
CA LYS A 417 -13.09 -5.85 22.83
C LYS A 417 -12.66 -5.21 24.16
N ALA A 418 -11.89 -4.13 24.09
CA ALA A 418 -11.48 -3.39 25.27
C ALA A 418 -12.68 -2.67 25.94
N MET A 419 -13.61 -2.14 25.14
CA MET A 419 -14.84 -1.55 25.66
C MET A 419 -15.67 -2.57 26.48
N ASN A 420 -15.77 -3.81 25.99
CA ASN A 420 -16.47 -4.90 26.69
C ASN A 420 -15.75 -5.26 27.99
N ASN A 421 -14.42 -5.44 27.95
CA ASN A 421 -13.65 -5.79 29.15
C ASN A 421 -13.70 -4.67 30.20
N LEU A 422 -13.65 -3.42 29.76
CA LEU A 422 -13.79 -2.26 30.64
C LEU A 422 -15.17 -2.24 31.32
N GLY A 423 -16.25 -2.55 30.60
CA GLY A 423 -17.57 -2.71 31.15
C GLY A 423 -17.61 -3.76 32.27
N LEU A 424 -17.02 -4.93 32.04
CA LEU A 424 -16.93 -6.01 33.04
C LEU A 424 -16.13 -5.60 34.29
N CYS A 425 -15.06 -4.82 34.12
CA CYS A 425 -14.25 -4.33 35.23
C CYS A 425 -14.98 -3.32 36.13
N TYR A 426 -16.00 -2.62 35.62
CA TYR A 426 -16.82 -1.68 36.41
C TYR A 426 -18.05 -2.33 37.09
N GLU A 427 -18.38 -3.58 36.74
CA GLU A 427 -19.48 -4.35 37.37
C GLU A 427 -19.02 -5.10 38.64
N HIS A 428 -17.71 -5.16 38.87
CA HIS A 428 -17.07 -5.80 40.05
C HIS A 428 -16.35 -4.77 40.90
#